data_ea451f73d93408085123dcaa3ff449d7
#
_entry.id   ea451f73d93408085123dcaa3ff449d7
#
_cell.length_a   1.000
_cell.length_b   1.000
_cell.length_c   1.000
_cell.angle_alpha   90.00
_cell.angle_beta   90.00
_cell.angle_gamma   90.00
#
_symmetry.space_group_name_H-M   'P 1'
#
loop_
_entity.id
_entity.type
_entity.pdbx_description
1 polymer ?
#
loop_
_entity_poly.entity_id
_entity_poly.type
_entity_poly.pdbx_seq_one_letter_code
_entity_poly.pdbx_strand_id
1 'polypeptide(L)'
;MTCPHLSGGMPATCRRNQRVTEVLHLIENKDLSMDSVYCRDASIATDFGMILCHMGKKERNLEPQDQKAFFIKNNIPILGEIELPGTLEGGDVAWLDSTTLAVGHTYRTNKNGIEQLKKFLEPHGVKIFVVELPHYKGPSDVFHLMSIFSPVAEKLAVVYSPLMPIYFRNELLTRGYDLVEVPEEEFESMGCNVLAIASKKCVMLKGNPVTEQGLKDHGCEVLTYKGEHISVMGGGGPTCLTRPLKRAIEE
;
A
#
# COMPACT_ATOMS: atom_id res chain seq x y z
N MET A 1 -11.20 1.10 2.14
CA MET A 1 -11.94 0.33 1.12
C MET A 1 -11.49 -1.11 1.21
N THR A 2 -12.37 -2.06 1.42
CA THR A 2 -12.06 -3.50 1.49
C THR A 2 -12.94 -4.25 0.50
N CYS A 3 -12.43 -5.32 -0.08
CA CYS A 3 -13.20 -6.17 -1.00
C CYS A 3 -14.25 -7.02 -0.26
N PRO A 4 -15.41 -7.30 -0.85
CA PRO A 4 -16.56 -7.93 -0.17
C PRO A 4 -16.36 -9.39 0.28
N HIS A 5 -15.38 -10.10 -0.23
CA HIS A 5 -15.14 -11.51 0.10
C HIS A 5 -14.29 -11.79 1.34
N LEU A 6 -13.95 -10.78 2.14
CA LEU A 6 -13.16 -10.93 3.36
C LEU A 6 -13.98 -11.25 4.61
N SER A 7 -15.20 -11.77 4.47
CA SER A 7 -16.07 -12.10 5.60
C SER A 7 -15.53 -13.21 6.53
N GLY A 8 -14.50 -13.93 6.13
CA GLY A 8 -13.91 -15.02 6.91
C GLY A 8 -12.56 -14.74 7.58
N GLY A 9 -11.88 -13.61 7.28
CA GLY A 9 -10.49 -13.38 7.69
C GLY A 9 -10.22 -12.15 8.55
N MET A 10 -11.14 -11.21 8.62
CA MET A 10 -10.98 -10.04 9.48
C MET A 10 -11.34 -10.39 10.94
N PRO A 11 -10.54 -9.97 11.93
CA PRO A 11 -10.86 -10.23 13.31
C PRO A 11 -12.21 -9.60 13.70
N ALA A 12 -13.01 -10.36 14.45
CA ALA A 12 -14.31 -9.94 14.99
C ALA A 12 -14.27 -8.64 15.82
N THR A 13 -13.09 -8.20 16.22
CA THR A 13 -12.83 -6.94 16.93
C THR A 13 -13.12 -5.68 16.13
N CYS A 14 -13.19 -5.76 14.80
CA CYS A 14 -13.65 -4.63 13.97
C CYS A 14 -15.14 -4.32 14.16
N ARG A 15 -15.90 -5.17 14.87
CA ARG A 15 -17.33 -5.03 15.10
C ARG A 15 -17.73 -4.42 16.43
N ARG A 16 -16.81 -4.14 17.37
CA ARG A 16 -17.14 -3.58 18.69
C ARG A 16 -16.73 -2.11 18.84
N ASN A 17 -17.73 -1.26 18.72
CA ASN A 17 -18.00 0.03 19.39
C ASN A 17 -16.97 1.18 19.37
N GLN A 18 -15.94 1.16 18.55
CA GLN A 18 -15.29 2.38 18.09
C GLN A 18 -14.96 2.20 16.59
N ARG A 19 -15.79 2.75 15.71
CA ARG A 19 -15.46 2.84 14.29
C ARG A 19 -14.30 3.83 14.15
N VAL A 20 -13.09 3.31 14.19
CA VAL A 20 -11.87 4.07 13.91
C VAL A 20 -11.80 4.43 12.42
N THR A 21 -12.54 3.71 11.58
CA THR A 21 -12.45 3.81 10.12
C THR A 21 -13.80 3.49 9.49
N GLU A 22 -14.27 4.34 8.60
CA GLU A 22 -15.36 4.01 7.69
C GLU A 22 -14.83 3.11 6.57
N VAL A 23 -15.54 2.03 6.28
CA VAL A 23 -15.16 1.05 5.25
C VAL A 23 -16.20 1.07 4.13
N LEU A 24 -15.73 1.39 2.93
CA LEU A 24 -16.49 1.26 1.70
C LEU A 24 -16.10 -0.06 1.02
N HIS A 25 -17.08 -0.76 0.47
CA HIS A 25 -16.87 -2.02 -0.21
C HIS A 25 -17.01 -1.85 -1.72
N LEU A 26 -16.03 -2.34 -2.48
CA LEU A 26 -16.17 -2.51 -3.92
C LEU A 26 -17.25 -3.54 -4.21
N ILE A 27 -18.00 -3.32 -5.28
CA ILE A 27 -19.05 -4.25 -5.73
C ILE A 27 -18.35 -5.38 -6.48
N GLU A 28 -18.88 -6.59 -6.31
CA GLU A 28 -18.43 -7.76 -7.07
C GLU A 28 -18.57 -7.51 -8.58
N ASN A 29 -17.50 -7.73 -9.32
CA ASN A 29 -17.48 -7.71 -10.79
C ASN A 29 -16.85 -9.02 -11.28
N LYS A 30 -17.65 -9.83 -11.98
CA LYS A 30 -17.26 -11.16 -12.47
C LYS A 30 -16.27 -11.15 -13.63
N ASP A 31 -16.09 -9.99 -14.25
CA ASP A 31 -15.13 -9.80 -15.33
C ASP A 31 -13.67 -9.58 -14.82
N LEU A 32 -13.53 -9.36 -13.52
CA LEU A 32 -12.24 -9.19 -12.87
C LEU A 32 -11.63 -10.54 -12.43
N SER A 33 -10.32 -10.62 -12.45
CA SER A 33 -9.60 -11.77 -11.88
C SER A 33 -9.70 -11.78 -10.35
N MET A 34 -9.33 -12.91 -9.73
CA MET A 34 -9.26 -13.03 -8.26
C MET A 34 -8.26 -12.03 -7.65
N ASP A 35 -7.27 -11.56 -8.39
CA ASP A 35 -6.29 -10.57 -7.94
C ASP A 35 -6.93 -9.21 -7.62
N SER A 36 -8.15 -8.93 -8.11
CA SER A 36 -8.89 -7.68 -7.80
C SER A 36 -9.16 -7.49 -6.30
N VAL A 37 -9.05 -8.54 -5.50
CA VAL A 37 -9.09 -8.47 -4.04
C VAL A 37 -7.96 -7.59 -3.48
N TYR A 38 -6.83 -7.48 -4.19
CA TYR A 38 -5.71 -6.60 -3.84
C TYR A 38 -5.92 -5.20 -4.41
N CYS A 39 -6.98 -4.55 -3.95
CA CYS A 39 -7.48 -3.28 -4.51
C CYS A 39 -6.52 -2.09 -4.35
N ARG A 40 -5.42 -2.24 -3.62
CA ARG A 40 -4.39 -1.20 -3.43
C ARG A 40 -3.76 -0.78 -4.75
N ASP A 41 -3.53 -1.72 -5.66
CA ASP A 41 -2.66 -1.52 -6.80
C ASP A 41 -3.30 -0.71 -7.92
N ALA A 42 -4.63 -0.73 -8.02
CA ALA A 42 -5.36 -0.15 -9.14
C ALA A 42 -5.54 1.39 -9.06
N SER A 43 -5.23 2.03 -7.92
CA SER A 43 -5.33 3.48 -7.77
C SER A 43 -4.40 4.05 -6.71
N ILE A 44 -4.20 5.37 -6.72
CA ILE A 44 -3.45 6.13 -5.73
C ILE A 44 -4.38 7.19 -5.13
N ALA A 45 -4.41 7.28 -3.79
CA ALA A 45 -5.14 8.33 -3.09
C ALA A 45 -4.23 9.54 -2.84
N THR A 46 -4.75 10.73 -3.15
CA THR A 46 -4.13 12.01 -2.88
C THR A 46 -5.14 12.97 -2.28
N ASP A 47 -4.70 14.06 -1.69
CA ASP A 47 -5.61 15.12 -1.17
C ASP A 47 -6.34 15.86 -2.31
N PHE A 48 -5.91 15.66 -3.56
CA PHE A 48 -6.45 16.34 -4.75
C PHE A 48 -7.41 15.45 -5.56
N GLY A 49 -7.54 14.19 -5.18
CA GLY A 49 -8.36 13.18 -5.84
C GLY A 49 -7.59 11.88 -6.08
N MET A 50 -8.29 10.90 -6.62
CA MET A 50 -7.73 9.60 -6.95
C MET A 50 -6.98 9.66 -8.29
N ILE A 51 -5.85 8.98 -8.38
CA ILE A 51 -5.17 8.73 -9.65
C ILE A 51 -5.38 7.26 -9.98
N LEU A 52 -5.95 6.98 -11.14
CA LEU A 52 -6.12 5.62 -11.62
C LEU A 52 -4.81 5.10 -12.20
N CYS A 53 -4.44 3.91 -11.83
CA CYS A 53 -3.23 3.26 -12.32
C CYS A 53 -3.44 2.63 -13.70
N HIS A 54 -2.35 2.32 -14.39
CA HIS A 54 -2.31 1.36 -15.48
C HIS A 54 -1.46 0.19 -15.03
N MET A 55 -2.08 -0.99 -14.89
CA MET A 55 -1.45 -2.14 -14.26
C MET A 55 -0.27 -2.65 -15.08
N GLY A 56 0.84 -2.98 -14.42
CA GLY A 56 1.96 -3.68 -15.05
C GLY A 56 1.62 -5.14 -15.40
N LYS A 57 0.69 -5.76 -14.64
CA LYS A 57 0.16 -7.11 -14.93
C LYS A 57 -1.08 -7.00 -15.82
N LYS A 58 -0.99 -7.48 -17.06
CA LYS A 58 -2.05 -7.35 -18.08
C LYS A 58 -3.41 -7.91 -17.64
N GLU A 59 -3.41 -9.00 -16.91
CA GLU A 59 -4.62 -9.67 -16.42
C GLU A 59 -5.41 -8.82 -15.42
N ARG A 60 -4.80 -7.74 -14.89
CA ARG A 60 -5.39 -6.81 -13.93
C ARG A 60 -5.82 -5.46 -14.56
N ASN A 61 -5.69 -5.30 -15.86
CA ASN A 61 -5.93 -4.02 -16.55
C ASN A 61 -7.37 -3.49 -16.46
N LEU A 62 -8.35 -4.32 -16.12
CA LEU A 62 -9.74 -3.90 -15.94
C LEU A 62 -10.01 -3.31 -14.54
N GLU A 63 -9.16 -3.59 -13.55
CA GLU A 63 -9.37 -3.17 -12.16
C GLU A 63 -9.40 -1.64 -11.96
N PRO A 64 -8.54 -0.82 -12.61
CA PRO A 64 -8.59 0.62 -12.47
C PRO A 64 -9.91 1.23 -12.96
N GLN A 65 -10.49 0.69 -14.04
CA GLN A 65 -11.76 1.18 -14.58
C GLN A 65 -12.95 0.80 -13.69
N ASP A 66 -12.89 -0.37 -13.07
CA ASP A 66 -13.90 -0.78 -12.07
C ASP A 66 -13.85 0.15 -10.84
N GLN A 67 -12.64 0.45 -10.33
CA GLN A 67 -12.47 1.43 -9.27
C GLN A 67 -12.91 2.84 -9.68
N LYS A 68 -12.69 3.25 -10.94
CA LYS A 68 -13.18 4.52 -11.48
C LYS A 68 -14.69 4.64 -11.37
N ALA A 69 -15.41 3.61 -11.82
CA ALA A 69 -16.87 3.56 -11.72
C ALA A 69 -17.35 3.67 -10.26
N PHE A 70 -16.64 2.99 -9.35
CA PHE A 70 -16.90 3.08 -7.91
C PHE A 70 -16.64 4.50 -7.36
N PHE A 71 -15.55 5.15 -7.72
CA PHE A 71 -15.22 6.51 -7.26
C PHE A 71 -16.26 7.52 -7.75
N ILE A 72 -16.66 7.45 -9.01
CA ILE A 72 -17.71 8.31 -9.58
C ILE A 72 -19.03 8.13 -8.82
N LYS A 73 -19.45 6.89 -8.60
CA LYS A 73 -20.68 6.56 -7.88
C LYS A 73 -20.71 7.10 -6.45
N ASN A 74 -19.55 7.19 -5.80
CA ASN A 74 -19.41 7.64 -4.42
C ASN A 74 -18.96 9.11 -4.31
N ASN A 75 -19.00 9.88 -5.40
CA ASN A 75 -18.58 11.28 -5.47
C ASN A 75 -17.12 11.50 -4.97
N ILE A 76 -16.24 10.53 -5.21
CA ILE A 76 -14.82 10.63 -4.91
C ILE A 76 -14.13 11.21 -6.15
N PRO A 77 -13.46 12.38 -6.04
CA PRO A 77 -12.85 13.04 -7.20
C PRO A 77 -11.72 12.22 -7.78
N ILE A 78 -11.57 12.30 -9.11
CA ILE A 78 -10.47 11.69 -9.88
C ILE A 78 -9.59 12.81 -10.39
N LEU A 79 -8.31 12.77 -10.03
CA LEU A 79 -7.30 13.73 -10.46
C LEU A 79 -6.75 13.41 -11.85
N GLY A 80 -6.57 12.13 -12.16
CA GLY A 80 -6.02 11.68 -13.44
C GLY A 80 -5.94 10.17 -13.60
N GLU A 81 -5.47 9.75 -14.77
CA GLU A 81 -5.31 8.33 -15.13
C GLU A 81 -3.92 8.14 -15.77
N ILE A 82 -3.24 7.07 -15.39
CA ILE A 82 -1.99 6.65 -16.04
C ILE A 82 -2.33 5.92 -17.32
N GLU A 83 -1.74 6.35 -18.43
CA GLU A 83 -1.98 5.81 -19.76
C GLU A 83 -0.73 5.16 -20.36
N LEU A 84 -0.92 4.22 -21.27
CA LEU A 84 0.19 3.61 -22.01
C LEU A 84 1.05 4.68 -22.73
N PRO A 85 2.37 4.52 -22.80
CA PRO A 85 3.15 3.34 -22.40
C PRO A 85 3.52 3.32 -20.90
N GLY A 86 2.97 4.21 -20.08
CA GLY A 86 3.16 4.23 -18.63
C GLY A 86 2.47 3.05 -17.97
N THR A 87 3.15 2.40 -17.02
CA THR A 87 2.57 1.47 -16.06
C THR A 87 2.90 1.92 -14.66
N LEU A 88 1.95 1.78 -13.75
CA LEU A 88 2.11 2.12 -12.36
C LEU A 88 1.12 1.32 -11.52
N GLU A 89 1.59 0.74 -10.41
CA GLU A 89 0.75 0.05 -9.44
C GLU A 89 0.83 0.75 -8.07
N GLY A 90 -0.30 0.87 -7.38
CA GLY A 90 -0.39 1.61 -6.12
C GLY A 90 0.37 0.97 -4.95
N GLY A 91 0.83 -0.29 -5.09
CA GLY A 91 1.75 -0.95 -4.17
C GLY A 91 3.17 -0.39 -4.21
N ASP A 92 3.53 0.28 -5.30
CA ASP A 92 4.81 0.98 -5.45
C ASP A 92 4.80 2.41 -4.89
N VAL A 93 3.71 2.84 -4.26
CA VAL A 93 3.54 4.24 -3.87
C VAL A 93 3.31 4.39 -2.38
N ALA A 94 4.13 5.22 -1.71
CA ALA A 94 4.01 5.50 -0.29
C ALA A 94 4.30 6.98 0.02
N TRP A 95 3.42 7.63 0.80
CA TRP A 95 3.65 8.98 1.29
C TRP A 95 4.71 8.98 2.39
N LEU A 96 5.76 9.79 2.24
CA LEU A 96 6.77 10.05 3.28
C LEU A 96 6.36 11.18 4.21
N ASP A 97 5.68 12.15 3.67
CA ASP A 97 5.06 13.29 4.38
C ASP A 97 3.96 13.88 3.47
N SER A 98 3.35 15.01 3.87
CA SER A 98 2.28 15.66 3.10
C SER A 98 2.71 16.20 1.74
N THR A 99 4.00 16.33 1.49
CA THR A 99 4.58 16.95 0.28
C THR A 99 5.53 16.06 -0.49
N THR A 100 5.79 14.84 -0.01
CA THR A 100 6.73 13.92 -0.65
C THR A 100 6.14 12.53 -0.78
N LEU A 101 6.08 12.04 -2.02
CA LEU A 101 5.61 10.72 -2.37
C LEU A 101 6.79 9.85 -2.86
N ALA A 102 7.09 8.76 -2.16
CA ALA A 102 8.03 7.75 -2.64
C ALA A 102 7.35 6.85 -3.67
N VAL A 103 8.06 6.56 -4.76
CA VAL A 103 7.56 5.71 -5.86
C VAL A 103 8.62 4.71 -6.25
N GLY A 104 8.32 3.42 -6.12
CA GLY A 104 9.16 2.32 -6.58
C GLY A 104 9.21 2.27 -8.10
N HIS A 105 10.42 2.23 -8.67
CA HIS A 105 10.63 1.82 -10.05
C HIS A 105 10.87 0.32 -10.05
N THR A 106 9.95 -0.44 -10.63
CA THR A 106 9.87 -1.89 -10.56
C THR A 106 9.49 -2.48 -11.92
N TYR A 107 9.31 -3.80 -11.97
CA TYR A 107 8.71 -4.44 -13.14
C TYR A 107 7.24 -4.08 -13.36
N ARG A 108 6.56 -3.57 -12.33
CA ARG A 108 5.14 -3.17 -12.36
C ARG A 108 4.96 -1.68 -12.63
N THR A 109 5.95 -0.87 -12.25
CA THR A 109 5.93 0.59 -12.36
C THR A 109 7.12 1.05 -13.17
N ASN A 110 6.89 1.57 -14.37
CA ASN A 110 7.94 2.02 -15.27
C ASN A 110 8.17 3.53 -15.23
N LYS A 111 9.25 3.99 -15.87
CA LYS A 111 9.61 5.42 -15.93
C LYS A 111 8.52 6.29 -16.53
N ASN A 112 7.80 5.81 -17.56
CA ASN A 112 6.71 6.57 -18.17
C ASN A 112 5.54 6.77 -17.21
N GLY A 113 5.18 5.75 -16.42
CA GLY A 113 4.16 5.88 -15.37
C GLY A 113 4.57 6.88 -14.29
N ILE A 114 5.83 6.82 -13.85
CA ILE A 114 6.39 7.78 -12.88
C ILE A 114 6.36 9.21 -13.42
N GLU A 115 6.73 9.44 -14.67
CA GLU A 115 6.68 10.78 -15.28
C GLU A 115 5.25 11.32 -15.44
N GLN A 116 4.27 10.46 -15.72
CA GLN A 116 2.87 10.87 -15.71
C GLN A 116 2.39 11.22 -14.30
N LEU A 117 2.77 10.43 -13.29
CA LEU A 117 2.46 10.71 -11.90
C LEU A 117 3.03 12.07 -11.45
N LYS A 118 4.27 12.40 -11.84
CA LYS A 118 4.87 13.71 -11.60
C LYS A 118 4.02 14.84 -12.18
N LYS A 119 3.58 14.72 -13.44
CA LYS A 119 2.75 15.72 -14.09
C LYS A 119 1.43 15.99 -13.36
N PHE A 120 0.84 14.98 -12.71
CA PHE A 120 -0.36 15.16 -11.89
C PHE A 120 -0.06 15.84 -10.56
N LEU A 121 1.06 15.56 -9.92
CA LEU A 121 1.30 15.92 -8.52
C LEU A 121 2.21 17.13 -8.31
N GLU A 122 3.18 17.38 -9.19
CA GLU A 122 4.07 18.55 -9.11
C GLU A 122 3.33 19.90 -9.14
N PRO A 123 2.24 20.10 -9.93
CA PRO A 123 1.45 21.33 -9.87
C PRO A 123 0.83 21.62 -8.50
N HIS A 124 0.69 20.59 -7.68
CA HIS A 124 0.18 20.69 -6.29
C HIS A 124 1.31 20.75 -5.24
N GLY A 125 2.56 20.93 -5.67
CA GLY A 125 3.71 21.04 -4.77
C GLY A 125 4.22 19.72 -4.20
N VAL A 126 3.76 18.57 -4.73
CA VAL A 126 4.21 17.25 -4.28
C VAL A 126 5.48 16.85 -5.02
N LYS A 127 6.51 16.50 -4.27
CA LYS A 127 7.79 15.97 -4.79
C LYS A 127 7.71 14.44 -4.93
N ILE A 128 8.17 13.94 -6.05
CA ILE A 128 8.28 12.49 -6.28
C ILE A 128 9.71 12.03 -5.99
N PHE A 129 9.83 11.12 -5.03
CA PHE A 129 11.08 10.46 -4.67
C PHE A 129 11.12 9.07 -5.28
N VAL A 130 11.89 8.87 -6.35
CA VAL A 130 11.98 7.59 -7.05
C VAL A 130 12.89 6.64 -6.30
N VAL A 131 12.41 5.41 -6.07
CA VAL A 131 13.15 4.32 -5.41
C VAL A 131 13.38 3.21 -6.42
N GLU A 132 14.63 3.07 -6.89
CA GLU A 132 15.02 1.98 -7.81
C GLU A 132 15.11 0.66 -7.03
N LEU A 133 14.10 -0.21 -7.18
CA LEU A 133 14.07 -1.48 -6.47
C LEU A 133 14.93 -2.55 -7.17
N PRO A 134 15.50 -3.51 -6.41
CA PRO A 134 16.33 -4.57 -6.97
C PRO A 134 15.50 -5.58 -7.78
N HIS A 135 16.20 -6.37 -8.62
CA HIS A 135 15.61 -7.46 -9.40
C HIS A 135 14.88 -8.50 -8.54
N TYR A 136 15.41 -8.79 -7.36
CA TYR A 136 14.92 -9.81 -6.41
C TYR A 136 14.59 -11.15 -7.11
N LYS A 137 13.32 -11.59 -7.12
CA LYS A 137 12.88 -12.83 -7.79
C LYS A 137 12.48 -12.63 -9.26
N GLY A 138 12.58 -11.39 -9.78
CA GLY A 138 12.35 -11.08 -11.20
C GLY A 138 10.92 -10.67 -11.56
N PRO A 139 10.62 -10.56 -12.89
CA PRO A 139 9.39 -9.94 -13.38
C PRO A 139 8.12 -10.74 -13.10
N SER A 140 8.23 -12.03 -12.78
CA SER A 140 7.08 -12.89 -12.42
C SER A 140 6.64 -12.72 -10.96
N ASP A 141 7.49 -12.11 -10.13
CA ASP A 141 7.19 -11.88 -8.72
C ASP A 141 6.46 -10.56 -8.49
N VAL A 142 5.70 -10.48 -7.42
CA VAL A 142 5.05 -9.24 -6.96
C VAL A 142 5.94 -8.58 -5.92
N PHE A 143 6.87 -7.76 -6.40
CA PHE A 143 7.78 -7.01 -5.54
C PHE A 143 7.55 -5.51 -5.71
N HIS A 144 6.85 -4.92 -4.77
CA HIS A 144 6.51 -3.50 -4.71
C HIS A 144 7.34 -2.77 -3.64
N LEU A 145 7.34 -1.44 -3.67
CA LEU A 145 7.90 -0.62 -2.58
C LEU A 145 7.30 -1.01 -1.22
N MET A 146 6.00 -1.31 -1.17
CA MET A 146 5.32 -1.73 0.05
C MET A 146 5.72 -3.13 0.54
N SER A 147 6.49 -3.89 -0.23
CA SER A 147 7.09 -5.15 0.23
C SER A 147 8.23 -4.92 1.22
N ILE A 148 8.87 -3.73 1.18
CA ILE A 148 10.02 -3.40 2.01
C ILE A 148 9.85 -2.14 2.86
N PHE A 149 8.70 -1.44 2.71
CA PHE A 149 8.44 -0.19 3.42
C PHE A 149 6.95 0.01 3.70
N SER A 150 6.57 0.03 4.97
CA SER A 150 5.22 0.32 5.43
C SER A 150 5.22 1.45 6.46
N PRO A 151 4.84 2.69 6.10
CA PRO A 151 4.70 3.78 7.06
C PRO A 151 3.52 3.53 8.00
N VAL A 152 3.74 3.63 9.32
CA VAL A 152 2.74 3.31 10.35
C VAL A 152 2.37 4.49 11.25
N ALA A 153 3.21 5.52 11.27
CA ALA A 153 2.92 6.81 11.89
C ALA A 153 3.79 7.90 11.26
N GLU A 154 3.65 9.13 11.71
CA GLU A 154 4.60 10.19 11.35
C GLU A 154 6.00 9.77 11.81
N LYS A 155 6.94 9.74 10.86
CA LYS A 155 8.35 9.34 11.09
C LYS A 155 8.55 7.96 11.73
N LEU A 156 7.60 7.03 11.57
CA LEU A 156 7.77 5.64 11.99
C LEU A 156 7.35 4.70 10.84
N ALA A 157 8.21 3.77 10.50
CA ALA A 157 7.94 2.80 9.44
C ALA A 157 8.47 1.40 9.78
N VAL A 158 7.77 0.38 9.29
CA VAL A 158 8.29 -1.00 9.24
C VAL A 158 9.08 -1.14 7.94
N VAL A 159 10.28 -1.72 8.01
CA VAL A 159 11.18 -1.85 6.87
C VAL A 159 11.84 -3.21 6.81
N TYR A 160 12.17 -3.64 5.57
CA TYR A 160 13.06 -4.76 5.34
C TYR A 160 14.33 -4.26 4.66
N SER A 161 15.33 -3.93 5.46
CA SER A 161 16.57 -3.28 5.02
C SER A 161 17.43 -4.09 4.03
N PRO A 162 17.48 -5.45 4.05
CA PRO A 162 18.31 -6.21 3.11
C PRO A 162 17.99 -5.98 1.63
N LEU A 163 16.74 -5.64 1.27
CA LEU A 163 16.32 -5.34 -0.10
C LEU A 163 16.13 -3.84 -0.36
N MET A 164 16.39 -2.99 0.64
CA MET A 164 16.20 -1.56 0.52
C MET A 164 17.42 -0.89 -0.11
N PRO A 165 17.24 -0.04 -1.16
CA PRO A 165 18.35 0.74 -1.69
C PRO A 165 18.96 1.66 -0.63
N ILE A 166 20.29 1.70 -0.56
CA ILE A 166 21.05 2.45 0.47
C ILE A 166 20.60 3.92 0.53
N TYR A 167 20.44 4.57 -0.62
CA TYR A 167 20.05 5.98 -0.67
C TYR A 167 18.63 6.21 -0.12
N PHE A 168 17.71 5.27 -0.30
CA PHE A 168 16.36 5.39 0.25
C PHE A 168 16.36 5.22 1.77
N ARG A 169 17.11 4.22 2.28
CA ARG A 169 17.27 4.05 3.73
C ARG A 169 17.88 5.29 4.38
N ASN A 170 18.93 5.86 3.76
CA ASN A 170 19.57 7.08 4.25
C ASN A 170 18.61 8.29 4.21
N GLU A 171 17.80 8.42 3.17
CA GLU A 171 16.76 9.45 3.08
C GLU A 171 15.76 9.35 4.24
N LEU A 172 15.27 8.14 4.56
CA LEU A 172 14.38 7.93 5.69
C LEU A 172 15.03 8.36 7.02
N LEU A 173 16.27 7.95 7.26
CA LEU A 173 17.02 8.36 8.47
C LEU A 173 17.24 9.87 8.52
N THR A 174 17.61 10.50 7.40
CA THR A 174 17.80 11.95 7.30
C THR A 174 16.51 12.72 7.58
N ARG A 175 15.35 12.13 7.21
CA ARG A 175 14.02 12.68 7.54
C ARG A 175 13.61 12.42 8.98
N GLY A 176 14.42 11.73 9.78
CA GLY A 176 14.13 11.42 11.18
C GLY A 176 13.15 10.26 11.37
N TYR A 177 13.13 9.30 10.45
CA TYR A 177 12.33 8.10 10.64
C TYR A 177 12.97 7.16 11.67
N ASP A 178 12.15 6.66 12.58
CA ASP A 178 12.43 5.45 13.34
C ASP A 178 12.02 4.24 12.50
N LEU A 179 12.90 3.25 12.41
CA LEU A 179 12.72 2.08 11.55
C LEU A 179 12.55 0.81 12.40
N VAL A 180 11.39 0.17 12.27
CA VAL A 180 11.14 -1.17 12.83
C VAL A 180 11.63 -2.17 11.80
N GLU A 181 12.74 -2.83 12.07
CA GLU A 181 13.38 -3.78 11.16
C GLU A 181 12.67 -5.14 11.21
N VAL A 182 12.31 -5.64 10.02
CA VAL A 182 11.77 -6.99 9.85
C VAL A 182 12.94 -7.97 9.73
N PRO A 183 13.03 -9.02 10.55
CA PRO A 183 14.05 -10.03 10.41
C PRO A 183 13.82 -10.92 9.18
N GLU A 184 14.86 -11.58 8.70
CA GLU A 184 14.81 -12.40 7.47
C GLU A 184 13.73 -13.48 7.55
N GLU A 185 13.56 -14.09 8.70
CA GLU A 185 12.59 -15.18 8.94
C GLU A 185 11.14 -14.71 8.84
N GLU A 186 10.88 -13.39 9.00
CA GLU A 186 9.54 -12.81 8.94
C GLU A 186 9.25 -12.10 7.61
N PHE A 187 10.22 -12.02 6.70
CA PHE A 187 10.01 -11.33 5.43
C PHE A 187 9.03 -12.09 4.51
N GLU A 188 9.25 -13.37 4.29
CA GLU A 188 8.38 -14.20 3.44
C GLU A 188 6.98 -14.43 4.08
N SER A 189 6.85 -14.29 5.39
CA SER A 189 5.55 -14.30 6.10
C SER A 189 4.88 -12.93 6.15
N MET A 190 5.34 -11.98 5.34
CA MET A 190 4.80 -10.63 5.19
C MET A 190 4.92 -9.74 6.43
N GLY A 191 5.99 -9.91 7.21
CA GLY A 191 6.25 -9.05 8.37
C GLY A 191 6.32 -7.57 8.03
N CYS A 192 6.78 -7.22 6.81
CA CYS A 192 6.83 -5.83 6.36
C CYS A 192 5.48 -5.27 5.87
N ASN A 193 4.47 -6.13 5.61
CA ASN A 193 3.17 -5.69 5.12
C ASN A 193 2.25 -5.28 6.28
N VAL A 194 2.41 -4.07 6.77
CA VAL A 194 1.69 -3.54 7.93
C VAL A 194 0.79 -2.37 7.51
N LEU A 195 -0.50 -2.50 7.75
CA LEU A 195 -1.49 -1.46 7.47
C LEU A 195 -1.68 -0.56 8.70
N ALA A 196 -1.38 0.72 8.59
CA ALA A 196 -1.83 1.69 9.58
C ALA A 196 -3.30 2.07 9.30
N ILE A 197 -4.18 1.80 10.27
CA ILE A 197 -5.59 2.22 10.23
C ILE A 197 -5.80 3.55 10.97
N ALA A 198 -4.87 3.92 11.83
CA ALA A 198 -4.67 5.24 12.43
C ALA A 198 -3.19 5.38 12.77
N SER A 199 -2.74 6.57 13.19
CA SER A 199 -1.38 6.77 13.70
C SER A 199 -1.08 5.78 14.82
N LYS A 200 0.02 5.00 14.71
CA LYS A 200 0.40 3.95 15.67
C LYS A 200 -0.67 2.89 15.96
N LYS A 201 -1.67 2.74 15.09
CA LYS A 201 -2.66 1.65 15.17
C LYS A 201 -2.60 0.82 13.91
N CYS A 202 -2.09 -0.41 14.05
CA CYS A 202 -1.64 -1.23 12.93
C CYS A 202 -2.40 -2.55 12.83
N VAL A 203 -2.53 -3.05 11.60
CA VAL A 203 -3.02 -4.40 11.30
C VAL A 203 -1.92 -5.14 10.54
N MET A 204 -1.57 -6.34 10.98
CA MET A 204 -0.58 -7.20 10.33
C MET A 204 -0.96 -8.68 10.40
N LEU A 205 -0.27 -9.52 9.63
CA LEU A 205 -0.45 -10.96 9.73
C LEU A 205 0.12 -11.50 11.06
N LYS A 206 -0.61 -12.46 11.62
CA LYS A 206 -0.11 -13.26 12.72
C LYS A 206 1.04 -14.15 12.26
N GLY A 207 2.04 -14.37 13.10
CA GLY A 207 3.19 -15.20 12.78
C GLY A 207 4.49 -14.43 12.58
N ASN A 208 4.46 -13.13 12.85
CA ASN A 208 5.61 -12.22 12.76
C ASN A 208 5.89 -11.59 14.16
N PRO A 209 6.29 -12.40 15.17
CA PRO A 209 6.36 -11.94 16.56
C PRO A 209 7.44 -10.88 16.81
N VAL A 210 8.56 -10.89 16.07
CA VAL A 210 9.64 -9.93 16.26
C VAL A 210 9.20 -8.55 15.75
N THR A 211 8.61 -8.49 14.55
CA THR A 211 8.05 -7.25 13.98
C THR A 211 6.89 -6.72 14.83
N GLU A 212 6.00 -7.61 15.29
CA GLU A 212 4.90 -7.24 16.19
C GLU A 212 5.42 -6.62 17.49
N GLN A 213 6.45 -7.21 18.10
CA GLN A 213 7.06 -6.67 19.31
C GLN A 213 7.75 -5.34 19.04
N GLY A 214 8.52 -5.23 17.96
CA GLY A 214 9.15 -3.96 17.56
C GLY A 214 8.16 -2.81 17.40
N LEU A 215 7.00 -3.07 16.81
CA LEU A 215 5.92 -2.08 16.72
C LEU A 215 5.38 -1.68 18.09
N LYS A 216 5.16 -2.64 18.98
CA LYS A 216 4.70 -2.38 20.36
C LYS A 216 5.71 -1.58 21.17
N ASP A 217 7.00 -1.84 21.00
CA ASP A 217 8.09 -1.10 21.66
C ASP A 217 8.13 0.38 21.23
N HIS A 218 7.65 0.68 20.00
CA HIS A 218 7.45 2.05 19.50
C HIS A 218 6.07 2.63 19.85
N GLY A 219 5.31 1.95 20.74
CA GLY A 219 4.03 2.42 21.24
C GLY A 219 2.86 2.22 20.27
N CYS A 220 2.96 1.27 19.33
CA CYS A 220 1.86 0.92 18.45
C CYS A 220 0.87 -0.04 19.09
N GLU A 221 -0.43 0.19 18.87
CA GLU A 221 -1.48 -0.82 19.05
C GLU A 221 -1.45 -1.74 17.82
N VAL A 222 -1.18 -3.03 18.01
CA VAL A 222 -1.07 -4.00 16.92
C VAL A 222 -2.20 -5.01 16.96
N LEU A 223 -3.00 -5.03 15.90
CA LEU A 223 -4.03 -6.02 15.63
C LEU A 223 -3.49 -7.06 14.66
N THR A 224 -3.66 -8.34 15.00
CA THR A 224 -3.22 -9.43 14.11
C THR A 224 -4.38 -10.25 13.60
N TYR A 225 -4.25 -10.80 12.40
CA TYR A 225 -5.20 -11.73 11.80
C TYR A 225 -4.50 -12.91 11.13
N LYS A 226 -5.22 -14.02 11.01
CA LYS A 226 -4.76 -15.15 10.20
C LYS A 226 -5.01 -14.85 8.74
N GLY A 227 -4.01 -14.99 7.91
CA GLY A 227 -4.08 -14.69 6.48
C GLY A 227 -3.62 -15.86 5.61
N GLU A 228 -3.82 -17.09 6.03
CA GLU A 228 -3.25 -18.29 5.42
C GLU A 228 -3.52 -18.40 3.92
N HIS A 229 -4.75 -18.15 3.49
CA HIS A 229 -5.15 -18.32 2.08
C HIS A 229 -4.95 -17.04 1.26
N ILE A 230 -5.58 -15.96 1.64
CA ILE A 230 -5.59 -14.71 0.85
C ILE A 230 -4.24 -14.01 0.93
N SER A 231 -3.64 -13.94 2.11
CA SER A 231 -2.39 -13.18 2.27
C SER A 231 -1.15 -14.02 1.98
N VAL A 232 -0.91 -15.12 2.71
CA VAL A 232 0.32 -15.90 2.55
C VAL A 232 0.33 -16.63 1.21
N MET A 233 -0.72 -17.41 0.89
CA MET A 233 -0.79 -18.14 -0.37
C MET A 233 -1.06 -17.23 -1.57
N GLY A 234 -1.86 -16.18 -1.39
CA GLY A 234 -2.22 -15.25 -2.45
C GLY A 234 -1.22 -14.13 -2.69
N GLY A 235 -0.23 -13.95 -1.81
CA GLY A 235 0.86 -12.97 -2.00
C GLY A 235 0.49 -11.51 -1.69
N GLY A 236 -0.58 -11.23 -0.92
CA GLY A 236 -0.97 -9.86 -0.58
C GLY A 236 -1.46 -9.67 0.85
N GLY A 237 -0.78 -8.83 1.62
CA GLY A 237 -1.11 -8.53 3.02
C GLY A 237 -2.20 -7.46 3.19
N PRO A 238 -2.41 -6.96 4.43
CA PRO A 238 -3.50 -6.04 4.74
C PRO A 238 -3.41 -4.71 3.99
N THR A 239 -2.20 -4.27 3.62
CA THR A 239 -2.04 -3.07 2.78
C THR A 239 -2.57 -3.31 1.36
N CYS A 240 -2.28 -4.47 0.78
CA CYS A 240 -2.73 -4.82 -0.57
C CYS A 240 -4.27 -4.93 -0.66
N LEU A 241 -4.89 -5.46 0.40
CA LEU A 241 -6.34 -5.68 0.52
C LEU A 241 -7.15 -4.39 0.77
N THR A 242 -6.49 -3.25 0.92
CA THR A 242 -7.14 -1.98 1.27
C THR A 242 -6.58 -0.82 0.48
N ARG A 243 -7.45 0.14 0.12
CA ARG A 243 -7.05 1.44 -0.40
C ARG A 243 -7.55 2.53 0.57
N PRO A 244 -6.70 3.10 1.41
CA PRO A 244 -7.08 4.29 2.20
C PRO A 244 -7.42 5.43 1.25
N LEU A 245 -8.60 6.03 1.42
CA LEU A 245 -9.08 7.15 0.60
C LEU A 245 -8.80 8.49 1.26
N LYS A 246 -8.97 8.54 2.57
CA LYS A 246 -8.73 9.71 3.39
C LYS A 246 -8.23 9.27 4.76
N ARG A 247 -7.27 9.98 5.32
CA ARG A 247 -6.83 9.79 6.71
C ARG A 247 -7.29 11.00 7.51
N ALA A 248 -7.76 10.78 8.73
CA ALA A 248 -8.00 11.90 9.67
C ALA A 248 -6.63 12.52 10.01
N ILE A 249 -6.56 13.83 9.96
CA ILE A 249 -5.47 14.59 10.56
C ILE A 249 -5.82 14.63 12.05
N GLU A 250 -5.01 14.00 12.90
CA GLU A 250 -5.12 14.21 14.35
C GLU A 250 -4.64 15.64 14.60
N GLU A 251 -5.54 16.49 15.14
CA GLU A 251 -5.23 17.84 15.61
C GLU A 251 -4.41 17.81 16.90
#